data_6897f2d1933351013fa600d3ab27fe19
#
_entry.id   6897f2d1933351013fa600d3ab27fe19
#
_cell.length_a   1.000
_cell.length_b   1.000
_cell.length_c   1.000
_cell.angle_alpha   90.00
_cell.angle_beta   90.00
_cell.angle_gamma   90.00
#
_symmetry.space_group_name_H-M   'P 1'
#
loop_
_entity.id
_entity.type
_entity.pdbx_description
1 polymer ?
#
loop_
_entity_poly.entity_id
_entity_poly.type
_entity_poly.pdbx_seq_one_letter_code
_entity_poly.pdbx_strand_id
1 'polypeptide(L)' 'MDLRAQLDERLTALRGELEAGRRLLAELQERQSEVVDSMLRIDGAISVLEEELAAAPEVEPDVRPS' A
#
# COMPACT_ATOMS: atom_id res chain seq x y z
N MET A 1 5.62 14.09 -48.09
CA MET A 1 5.48 13.82 -46.73
C MET A 1 4.05 14.03 -46.31
N ASP A 2 3.47 13.04 -45.73
CA ASP A 2 2.08 13.12 -45.40
C ASP A 2 1.92 13.57 -43.96
N LEU A 3 1.50 14.80 -43.82
CA LEU A 3 1.28 15.37 -42.48
C LEU A 3 0.27 14.57 -41.70
N ARG A 4 -0.76 14.08 -42.37
CA ARG A 4 -1.80 13.32 -41.71
C ARG A 4 -1.23 12.03 -41.12
N ALA A 5 -0.36 11.35 -41.84
CA ALA A 5 0.26 10.14 -41.35
C ALA A 5 1.13 10.43 -40.12
N GLN A 6 1.83 11.56 -40.14
CA GLN A 6 2.65 11.94 -38.99
C GLN A 6 1.78 12.25 -37.78
N LEU A 7 0.66 12.92 -37.99
CA LEU A 7 -0.25 13.22 -36.88
C LEU A 7 -0.87 11.93 -36.34
N ASP A 8 -1.21 11.00 -37.22
CA ASP A 8 -1.78 9.72 -36.79
C ASP A 8 -0.77 8.93 -35.96
N GLU A 9 0.47 8.92 -36.39
CA GLU A 9 1.52 8.23 -35.64
C GLU A 9 1.68 8.85 -34.26
N ARG A 10 1.71 10.18 -34.22
CA ARG A 10 1.87 10.88 -32.95
C ARG A 10 0.69 10.61 -32.04
N LEU A 11 -0.51 10.64 -32.59
CA LEU A 11 -1.72 10.37 -31.84
C LEU A 11 -1.70 8.96 -31.25
N THR A 12 -1.33 7.99 -32.09
CA THR A 12 -1.25 6.60 -31.62
C THR A 12 -0.23 6.45 -30.49
N ALA A 13 0.92 7.10 -30.64
CA ALA A 13 1.95 7.04 -29.61
C ALA A 13 1.45 7.66 -28.31
N LEU A 14 0.80 8.80 -28.38
CA LEU A 14 0.29 9.47 -27.19
C LEU A 14 -0.82 8.67 -26.52
N ARG A 15 -1.68 8.05 -27.31
CA ARG A 15 -2.72 7.19 -26.74
C ARG A 15 -2.10 5.99 -26.02
N GLY A 16 -1.03 5.45 -26.59
CA GLY A 16 -0.31 4.33 -25.95
C GLY A 16 0.31 4.75 -24.64
N GLU A 17 0.90 5.94 -24.61
CA GLU A 17 1.51 6.45 -23.38
C GLU A 17 0.45 6.69 -22.31
N LEU A 18 -0.70 7.23 -22.72
CA LEU A 18 -1.78 7.46 -21.79
C LEU A 18 -2.29 6.16 -21.20
N GLU A 19 -2.45 5.15 -22.05
CA GLU A 19 -2.93 3.86 -21.59
C GLU A 19 -1.93 3.21 -20.63
N ALA A 20 -0.63 3.32 -20.95
CA ALA A 20 0.40 2.79 -20.07
C ALA A 20 0.37 3.49 -18.72
N GLY A 21 0.15 4.81 -18.73
CA GLY A 21 0.03 5.57 -17.50
C GLY A 21 -1.16 5.14 -16.67
N ARG A 22 -2.28 4.89 -17.33
CA ARG A 22 -3.48 4.44 -16.63
C ARG A 22 -3.29 3.07 -15.98
N ARG A 23 -2.60 2.17 -16.67
CA ARG A 23 -2.31 0.85 -16.10
C ARG A 23 -1.40 0.97 -14.90
N LEU A 24 -0.37 1.80 -15.03
CA LEU A 24 0.55 1.98 -13.92
C LEU A 24 -0.18 2.57 -12.72
N LEU A 25 -1.04 3.54 -12.96
CA LEU A 25 -1.81 4.14 -11.87
C LEU A 25 -2.68 3.10 -11.19
N ALA A 26 -3.34 2.24 -11.96
CA ALA A 26 -4.18 1.19 -11.40
C ALA A 26 -3.35 0.23 -10.54
N GLU A 27 -2.15 -0.13 -11.01
CA GLU A 27 -1.27 -1.01 -10.24
C GLU A 27 -0.82 -0.36 -8.94
N LEU A 28 -0.50 0.94 -9.01
CA LEU A 28 -0.09 1.66 -7.82
C LEU A 28 -1.22 1.77 -6.81
N GLN A 29 -2.44 1.98 -7.29
CA GLN A 29 -3.61 2.05 -6.42
C GLN A 29 -3.87 0.71 -5.75
N GLU A 30 -3.71 -0.39 -6.48
CA GLU A 30 -3.88 -1.70 -5.92
C GLU A 30 -2.83 -1.97 -4.85
N ARG A 31 -1.59 -1.60 -5.14
CA ARG A 31 -0.51 -1.77 -4.18
C ARG A 31 -0.74 -0.91 -2.94
N GLN A 32 -1.23 0.31 -3.15
CA GLN A 32 -1.56 1.20 -2.05
C GLN A 32 -2.63 0.56 -1.15
N SER A 33 -3.64 -0.03 -1.77
CA SER A 33 -4.71 -0.68 -1.02
C SER A 33 -4.17 -1.82 -0.18
N GLU A 34 -3.26 -2.63 -0.73
CA GLU A 34 -2.65 -3.73 0.00
C GLU A 34 -1.85 -3.24 1.19
N VAL A 35 -1.11 -2.14 1.00
CA VAL A 35 -0.33 -1.58 2.09
C VAL A 35 -1.23 -1.04 3.18
N VAL A 36 -2.30 -0.35 2.80
CA VAL A 36 -3.25 0.18 3.77
C VAL A 36 -3.88 -0.96 4.57
N ASP A 37 -4.26 -2.05 3.90
CA ASP A 37 -4.82 -3.21 4.59
C ASP A 37 -3.83 -3.79 5.59
N SER A 38 -2.56 -3.88 5.20
CA SER A 38 -1.52 -4.38 6.09
C SER A 38 -1.35 -3.46 7.30
N MET A 39 -1.36 -2.16 7.05
CA MET A 39 -1.22 -1.19 8.14
C MET A 39 -2.38 -1.31 9.12
N LEU A 40 -3.59 -1.50 8.62
CA LEU A 40 -4.75 -1.64 9.49
C LEU A 40 -4.67 -2.89 10.34
N ARG A 41 -4.19 -4.00 9.75
CA ARG A 41 -4.03 -5.23 10.52
C ARG A 41 -2.98 -5.06 11.62
N ILE A 42 -1.86 -4.43 11.28
CA ILE A 42 -0.80 -4.20 12.24
C ILE A 42 -1.26 -3.28 13.35
N ASP A 43 -1.96 -2.22 12.97
CA ASP A 43 -2.47 -1.26 13.94
C ASP A 43 -3.44 -1.95 14.89
N GLY A 44 -4.31 -2.82 14.38
CA GLY A 44 -5.22 -3.58 15.22
C GLY A 44 -4.48 -4.49 16.18
N ALA A 45 -3.43 -5.16 15.69
CA ALA A 45 -2.63 -6.03 16.55
C ALA A 45 -1.92 -5.24 17.64
N ILE A 46 -1.41 -4.07 17.30
CA ILE A 46 -0.78 -3.20 18.29
C ILE A 46 -1.78 -2.81 19.35
N SER A 47 -2.98 -2.41 18.95
CA SER A 47 -4.01 -2.00 19.90
C SER A 47 -4.37 -3.12 20.86
N VAL A 48 -4.50 -4.34 20.36
CA VAL A 48 -4.82 -5.49 21.20
C VAL A 48 -3.70 -5.74 22.21
N LEU A 49 -2.46 -5.69 21.75
CA LEU A 49 -1.34 -5.93 22.65
C LEU A 49 -1.20 -4.83 23.69
N GLU A 50 -1.48 -3.61 23.30
CA GLU A 50 -1.46 -2.52 24.25
C GLU A 50 -2.52 -2.70 25.33
N GLU A 51 -3.70 -3.16 24.92
CA GLU A 51 -4.76 -3.42 25.87
C GLU A 51 -4.39 -4.56 26.81
N GLU A 52 -3.80 -5.59 26.27
CA GLU A 52 -3.39 -6.72 27.09
C GLU A 52 -2.30 -6.34 28.06
N LEU A 53 -1.35 -5.53 27.61
CA LEU A 53 -0.31 -5.06 28.49
C LEU A 53 -0.87 -4.19 29.62
N ALA A 54 -1.83 -3.35 29.31
CA ALA A 54 -2.44 -2.49 30.29
C ALA A 54 -3.25 -3.29 31.31
N ALA A 55 -3.83 -4.41 30.87
CA ALA A 55 -4.64 -5.21 31.76
C ALA A 55 -3.87 -6.32 32.47
N ALA A 56 -2.68 -6.59 31.98
CA ALA A 56 -1.91 -7.69 32.55
C ALA A 56 -1.43 -7.35 33.94
N PRO A 57 -1.40 -8.31 34.82
CA PRO A 57 -0.87 -8.04 36.15
C PRO A 57 0.62 -7.74 36.03
N GLU A 58 1.04 -6.87 36.88
CA GLU A 58 2.42 -6.50 36.87
C GLU A 58 3.25 -7.66 37.36
N VAL A 59 4.16 -8.15 36.57
CA VAL A 59 4.97 -9.25 37.00
C VAL A 59 6.35 -8.76 37.20
N GLU A 60 6.85 -8.91 38.36
CA GLU A 60 8.16 -8.45 38.62
C GLU A 60 9.15 -9.38 38.01
N PRO A 61 10.04 -8.86 37.33
CA PRO A 61 10.95 -9.66 36.60
C PRO A 61 11.79 -10.55 37.47
N ASP A 62 11.95 -10.19 38.67
CA ASP A 62 12.71 -10.90 39.49
C ASP A 62 12.08 -11.75 40.39
N VAL A 63 10.94 -12.09 40.17
CA VAL A 63 10.28 -12.88 41.04
C VAL A 63 10.87 -14.18 41.04
N ARG A 64 11.50 -14.56 42.00
CA ARG A 64 11.99 -15.72 42.13
C ARG A 64 11.71 -16.28 43.32
N PRO A 65 11.38 -17.39 43.38
CA PRO A 65 11.08 -18.02 44.57
C PRO A 65 12.34 -18.19 45.10
N SER A 66 12.76 -17.98 45.78
CA SER A 66 13.96 -18.24 46.32
C SER A 66 14.04 -19.49 46.97
#